data_9123dec380b4f71d5118b06211c10926
#
_entry.id   9123dec380b4f71d5118b06211c10926
#
_cell.length_a   1.000
_cell.length_b   1.000
_cell.length_c   1.000
_cell.angle_alpha   90.00
_cell.angle_beta   90.00
_cell.angle_gamma   90.00
#
_symmetry.space_group_name_H-M   'P 1'
#
loop_
_entity.id
_entity.type
_entity.pdbx_description
1 polymer ?
#
loop_
_entity_poly.entity_id
_entity_poly.type
_entity_poly.pdbx_seq_one_letter_code
_entity_poly.pdbx_strand_id
1 'polypeptide(L)'
;MKELVQRLELTNATHFGQDWGGLVGLRVVAEMSDRFSHVVVSNTGMVAGEGMRAWITQRMMELAVWWNGPITFEELKKAARGALNSKNPSANDGISMFTKWIAHSYYSEDMDIVGIIETFGRITLSEEERRAYEAPYPNGKYKAGAHVWPYLIPTQLQENEKYWKEVLDKW
;
A
#
# COMPACT_ATOMS: atom_id res chain seq x y z
N MET A 1 9.80 12.59 -5.92
CA MET A 1 8.55 13.26 -6.39
C MET A 1 8.66 14.78 -6.29
N LYS A 2 9.02 15.39 -5.15
CA LYS A 2 9.17 16.85 -5.03
C LYS A 2 10.11 17.45 -6.09
N GLU A 3 11.28 16.86 -6.26
CA GLU A 3 12.24 17.28 -7.28
C GLU A 3 11.65 17.21 -8.71
N LEU A 4 10.81 16.22 -9.00
CA LEU A 4 10.11 16.13 -10.29
C LEU A 4 9.17 17.32 -10.50
N VAL A 5 8.33 17.63 -9.48
CA VAL A 5 7.43 18.79 -9.51
C VAL A 5 8.20 20.08 -9.74
N GLN A 6 9.35 20.25 -9.07
CA GLN A 6 10.22 21.41 -9.22
C GLN A 6 10.88 21.50 -10.60
N ARG A 7 11.49 20.41 -11.07
CA ARG A 7 12.17 20.37 -12.38
C ARG A 7 11.24 20.58 -13.56
N LEU A 8 10.00 20.09 -13.45
CA LEU A 8 8.97 20.29 -14.47
C LEU A 8 8.22 21.62 -14.30
N GLU A 9 8.58 22.44 -13.29
CA GLU A 9 7.95 23.72 -12.98
C GLU A 9 6.41 23.63 -12.91
N LEU A 10 5.89 22.50 -12.40
CA LEU A 10 4.45 22.29 -12.33
C LEU A 10 3.79 23.33 -11.44
N THR A 11 2.78 24.01 -11.96
CA THR A 11 1.94 24.99 -11.27
C THR A 11 0.48 24.75 -11.59
N ASN A 12 -0.42 25.12 -10.69
CA ASN A 12 -1.86 24.94 -10.85
C ASN A 12 -2.22 23.47 -11.19
N ALA A 13 -1.46 22.51 -10.65
CA ALA A 13 -1.63 21.10 -10.96
C ALA A 13 -2.78 20.50 -10.18
N THR A 14 -3.42 19.49 -10.76
CA THR A 14 -4.34 18.60 -10.05
C THR A 14 -3.62 17.33 -9.67
N HIS A 15 -3.61 17.00 -8.38
CA HIS A 15 -3.12 15.70 -7.92
C HIS A 15 -4.27 14.69 -7.94
N PHE A 16 -4.09 13.57 -8.63
CA PHE A 16 -4.94 12.39 -8.52
C PHE A 16 -4.11 11.27 -7.90
N GLY A 17 -4.53 10.80 -6.72
CA GLY A 17 -3.83 9.76 -5.98
C GLY A 17 -4.70 8.55 -5.69
N GLN A 18 -4.16 7.35 -5.93
CA GLN A 18 -4.75 6.07 -5.61
C GLN A 18 -3.70 5.19 -4.93
N ASP A 19 -4.09 4.45 -3.88
CA ASP A 19 -3.21 3.57 -3.11
C ASP A 19 -1.93 4.29 -2.66
N TRP A 20 -0.76 3.76 -2.90
CA TRP A 20 0.54 4.40 -2.61
C TRP A 20 0.74 5.74 -3.33
N GLY A 21 0.13 5.92 -4.50
CA GLY A 21 0.11 7.22 -5.19
C GLY A 21 -0.57 8.30 -4.36
N GLY A 22 -1.59 7.95 -3.59
CA GLY A 22 -2.21 8.85 -2.62
C GLY A 22 -1.31 9.12 -1.42
N LEU A 23 -0.77 8.09 -0.78
CA LEU A 23 0.12 8.25 0.39
C LEU A 23 1.33 9.15 0.09
N VAL A 24 2.02 8.89 -1.00
CA VAL A 24 3.19 9.68 -1.43
C VAL A 24 2.77 11.04 -1.97
N GLY A 25 1.71 11.09 -2.77
CA GLY A 25 1.27 12.31 -3.43
C GLY A 25 0.67 13.34 -2.48
N LEU A 26 -0.15 12.92 -1.52
CA LEU A 26 -0.70 13.83 -0.50
C LEU A 26 0.38 14.50 0.34
N ARG A 27 1.47 13.78 0.64
CA ARG A 27 2.63 14.38 1.29
C ARG A 27 3.28 15.44 0.41
N VAL A 28 3.46 15.18 -0.88
CA VAL A 28 4.02 16.16 -1.82
C VAL A 28 3.10 17.39 -1.93
N VAL A 29 1.79 17.16 -2.01
CA VAL A 29 0.80 18.25 -2.02
C VAL A 29 0.88 19.11 -0.75
N ALA A 30 1.01 18.48 0.43
CA ALA A 30 1.14 19.21 1.68
C ALA A 30 2.39 20.11 1.73
N GLU A 31 3.54 19.55 1.31
CA GLU A 31 4.82 20.24 1.35
C GLU A 31 4.98 21.33 0.25
N MET A 32 4.20 21.23 -0.84
CA MET A 32 4.26 22.10 -2.02
C MET A 32 2.88 22.61 -2.44
N SER A 33 2.05 23.00 -1.46
CA SER A 33 0.63 23.34 -1.68
C SER A 33 0.40 24.48 -2.67
N ASP A 34 1.37 25.40 -2.84
CA ASP A 34 1.36 26.46 -3.83
C ASP A 34 1.41 25.99 -5.28
N ARG A 35 1.80 24.74 -5.51
CA ARG A 35 1.88 24.12 -6.84
C ARG A 35 0.59 23.42 -7.27
N PHE A 36 -0.31 23.14 -6.34
CA PHE A 36 -1.53 22.35 -6.59
C PHE A 36 -2.78 23.19 -6.36
N SER A 37 -3.73 23.08 -7.28
CA SER A 37 -5.02 23.73 -7.18
C SER A 37 -6.15 22.78 -6.77
N HIS A 38 -6.00 21.48 -7.07
CA HIS A 38 -7.00 20.46 -6.76
C HIS A 38 -6.35 19.16 -6.33
N VAL A 39 -7.09 18.42 -5.49
CA VAL A 39 -6.70 17.09 -5.02
C VAL A 39 -7.87 16.13 -5.20
N VAL A 40 -7.62 15.03 -5.88
CA VAL A 40 -8.56 13.92 -6.05
C VAL A 40 -7.98 12.69 -5.36
N VAL A 41 -8.74 12.11 -4.45
CA VAL A 41 -8.34 10.94 -3.64
C VAL A 41 -9.25 9.77 -3.98
N SER A 42 -8.67 8.66 -4.41
CA SER A 42 -9.38 7.45 -4.78
C SER A 42 -8.76 6.23 -4.11
N ASN A 43 -9.54 5.46 -3.35
CA ASN A 43 -9.10 4.24 -2.67
C ASN A 43 -7.73 4.37 -1.99
N THR A 44 -7.53 5.46 -1.28
CA THR A 44 -6.31 5.77 -0.54
C THR A 44 -6.63 6.65 0.65
N GLY A 45 -5.66 6.86 1.50
CA GLY A 45 -5.75 7.74 2.65
C GLY A 45 -4.39 7.89 3.29
N MET A 46 -4.27 8.74 4.26
CA MET A 46 -3.07 8.77 5.09
C MET A 46 -3.29 7.88 6.30
N VAL A 47 -2.54 6.80 6.35
CA VAL A 47 -2.53 5.92 7.52
C VAL A 47 -1.63 6.57 8.55
N ALA A 48 -2.24 7.21 9.51
CA ALA A 48 -1.58 7.91 10.60
C ALA A 48 -2.22 7.53 11.94
N GLY A 49 -1.53 7.76 13.01
CA GLY A 49 -2.06 7.49 14.34
C GLY A 49 -1.34 8.28 15.40
N GLU A 50 -2.06 8.65 16.46
CA GLU A 50 -1.58 9.51 17.53
C GLU A 50 -1.12 8.75 18.78
N GLY A 51 -0.01 9.19 19.33
CA GLY A 51 0.46 8.85 20.65
C GLY A 51 0.61 7.34 20.93
N MET A 52 0.29 6.95 22.17
CA MET A 52 0.43 5.57 22.64
C MET A 52 -0.40 4.55 21.84
N ARG A 53 -1.58 4.95 21.38
CA ARG A 53 -2.45 4.05 20.59
C ARG A 53 -1.80 3.68 19.26
N ALA A 54 -1.22 4.64 18.55
CA ALA A 54 -0.51 4.38 17.30
C ALA A 54 0.68 3.46 17.53
N TRP A 55 1.46 3.71 18.57
CA TRP A 55 2.59 2.88 18.94
C TRP A 55 2.16 1.43 19.24
N ILE A 56 1.11 1.25 20.06
CA ILE A 56 0.58 -0.10 20.35
C ILE A 56 0.10 -0.77 19.07
N THR A 57 -0.69 -0.08 18.24
CA THR A 57 -1.21 -0.63 16.99
C THR A 57 -0.07 -1.07 16.08
N GLN A 58 0.94 -0.22 15.91
CA GLN A 58 2.12 -0.53 15.12
C GLN A 58 2.83 -1.79 15.65
N ARG A 59 3.08 -1.87 16.96
CA ARG A 59 3.73 -3.04 17.57
C ARG A 59 2.90 -4.32 17.45
N MET A 60 1.59 -4.21 17.60
CA MET A 60 0.68 -5.35 17.39
C MET A 60 0.68 -5.83 15.95
N MET A 61 0.71 -4.93 14.99
CA MET A 61 0.79 -5.29 13.57
C MET A 61 2.14 -5.94 13.22
N GLU A 62 3.24 -5.37 13.69
CA GLU A 62 4.58 -5.95 13.52
C GLU A 62 4.64 -7.37 14.13
N LEU A 63 4.11 -7.54 15.34
CA LEU A 63 4.04 -8.84 16.01
C LEU A 63 3.15 -9.82 15.25
N ALA A 64 2.00 -9.37 14.75
CA ALA A 64 1.10 -10.22 13.97
C ALA A 64 1.75 -10.68 12.63
N VAL A 65 2.48 -9.79 11.96
CA VAL A 65 3.26 -10.15 10.75
C VAL A 65 4.35 -11.15 11.08
N TRP A 66 5.11 -10.91 12.15
CA TRP A 66 6.15 -11.83 12.62
C TRP A 66 5.58 -13.20 13.03
N TRP A 67 4.45 -13.21 13.74
CA TRP A 67 3.76 -14.44 14.17
C TRP A 67 3.24 -15.26 12.99
N ASN A 68 2.71 -14.62 11.96
CA ASN A 68 2.32 -15.30 10.73
C ASN A 68 3.53 -15.99 10.07
N GLY A 69 4.73 -15.38 10.18
CA GLY A 69 5.93 -15.88 9.51
C GLY A 69 5.79 -15.92 7.99
N PRO A 70 6.64 -16.68 7.32
CA PRO A 70 6.52 -16.88 5.88
C PRO A 70 5.27 -17.71 5.60
N ILE A 71 4.35 -17.14 4.79
CA ILE A 71 3.17 -17.83 4.30
C ILE A 71 3.25 -18.01 2.77
N THR A 72 2.75 -19.14 2.31
CA THR A 72 2.74 -19.46 0.90
C THR A 72 1.70 -18.64 0.13
N PHE A 73 1.87 -18.54 -1.18
CA PHE A 73 0.87 -17.87 -2.03
C PHE A 73 -0.49 -18.57 -1.98
N GLU A 74 -0.54 -19.90 -1.84
CA GLU A 74 -1.79 -20.66 -1.70
C GLU A 74 -2.54 -20.32 -0.39
N GLU A 75 -1.81 -20.16 0.71
CA GLU A 75 -2.40 -19.71 1.99
C GLU A 75 -2.96 -18.29 1.88
N LEU A 76 -2.23 -17.40 1.21
CA LEU A 76 -2.70 -16.04 0.92
C LEU A 76 -3.96 -16.07 0.07
N LYS A 77 -3.98 -16.85 -1.01
CA LYS A 77 -5.17 -17.01 -1.88
C LYS A 77 -6.37 -17.51 -1.09
N LYS A 78 -6.18 -18.50 -0.21
CA LYS A 78 -7.24 -19.02 0.64
C LYS A 78 -7.79 -17.94 1.57
N ALA A 79 -6.92 -17.16 2.20
CA ALA A 79 -7.32 -16.07 3.08
C ALA A 79 -8.07 -14.97 2.31
N ALA A 80 -7.56 -14.56 1.14
CA ALA A 80 -8.18 -13.57 0.28
C ALA A 80 -9.59 -14.02 -0.18
N ARG A 81 -9.73 -15.25 -0.65
CA ARG A 81 -11.03 -15.81 -1.04
C ARG A 81 -12.01 -15.86 0.13
N GLY A 82 -11.56 -16.23 1.32
CA GLY A 82 -12.38 -16.21 2.54
C GLY A 82 -12.89 -14.81 2.86
N ALA A 83 -12.03 -13.83 2.91
CA ALA A 83 -12.39 -12.45 3.22
C ALA A 83 -13.28 -11.82 2.14
N LEU A 84 -12.94 -12.01 0.85
CA LEU A 84 -13.64 -11.41 -0.28
C LEU A 84 -15.03 -12.06 -0.56
N ASN A 85 -15.23 -13.31 -0.16
CA ASN A 85 -16.50 -14.02 -0.34
C ASN A 85 -17.39 -14.00 0.90
N SER A 86 -16.91 -13.43 2.02
CA SER A 86 -17.71 -13.31 3.22
C SER A 86 -18.90 -12.37 2.98
N LYS A 87 -20.10 -12.85 3.31
CA LYS A 87 -21.34 -12.02 3.22
C LYS A 87 -21.37 -10.92 4.28
N ASN A 88 -20.65 -11.13 5.39
CA ASN A 88 -20.55 -10.19 6.51
C ASN A 88 -19.10 -10.18 6.99
N PRO A 89 -18.17 -9.52 6.24
CA PRO A 89 -16.78 -9.46 6.65
C PRO A 89 -16.67 -8.66 7.95
N SER A 90 -16.06 -9.27 8.95
CA SER A 90 -15.70 -8.55 10.18
C SER A 90 -14.44 -7.72 9.97
N ALA A 91 -14.24 -6.69 10.80
CA ALA A 91 -13.00 -5.93 10.79
C ALA A 91 -11.78 -6.85 11.05
N ASN A 92 -11.96 -7.90 11.87
CA ASN A 92 -10.90 -8.87 12.15
C ASN A 92 -10.50 -9.69 10.93
N ASP A 93 -11.44 -10.02 10.03
CA ASP A 93 -11.13 -10.73 8.79
C ASP A 93 -10.26 -9.89 7.87
N GLY A 94 -10.56 -8.60 7.77
CA GLY A 94 -9.76 -7.63 7.02
C GLY A 94 -8.34 -7.48 7.59
N ILE A 95 -8.22 -7.32 8.91
CA ILE A 95 -6.92 -7.22 9.59
C ILE A 95 -6.12 -8.51 9.40
N SER A 96 -6.74 -9.67 9.58
CA SER A 96 -6.09 -10.97 9.38
C SER A 96 -5.61 -11.17 7.95
N MET A 97 -6.43 -10.82 6.96
CA MET A 97 -6.03 -10.88 5.55
C MET A 97 -4.87 -9.91 5.26
N PHE A 98 -4.94 -8.68 5.77
CA PHE A 98 -3.92 -7.67 5.55
C PHE A 98 -2.58 -8.05 6.18
N THR A 99 -2.56 -8.57 7.41
CA THR A 99 -1.33 -9.06 8.05
C THR A 99 -0.72 -10.25 7.31
N LYS A 100 -1.53 -11.15 6.78
CA LYS A 100 -1.06 -12.26 5.92
C LYS A 100 -0.51 -11.74 4.59
N TRP A 101 -1.15 -10.75 4.00
CA TRP A 101 -0.64 -10.07 2.81
C TRP A 101 0.75 -9.47 3.06
N ILE A 102 0.91 -8.73 4.16
CA ILE A 102 2.19 -8.15 4.55
C ILE A 102 3.23 -9.26 4.80
N ALA A 103 2.87 -10.31 5.53
CA ALA A 103 3.78 -11.42 5.83
C ALA A 103 4.22 -12.15 4.56
N HIS A 104 3.28 -12.45 3.64
CA HIS A 104 3.63 -13.03 2.34
C HIS A 104 4.57 -12.12 1.55
N SER A 105 4.23 -10.83 1.43
CA SER A 105 5.07 -9.87 0.70
C SER A 105 6.48 -9.78 1.29
N TYR A 106 6.59 -9.68 2.60
CA TYR A 106 7.88 -9.45 3.28
C TYR A 106 8.78 -10.69 3.30
N TYR A 107 8.20 -11.89 3.48
CA TYR A 107 8.96 -13.13 3.66
C TYR A 107 9.06 -13.99 2.40
N SER A 108 8.33 -13.69 1.34
CA SER A 108 8.39 -14.46 0.10
C SER A 108 9.75 -14.30 -0.58
N GLU A 109 10.35 -15.40 -1.01
CA GLU A 109 11.60 -15.35 -1.79
C GLU A 109 11.34 -14.88 -3.21
N ASP A 110 10.25 -15.33 -3.81
CA ASP A 110 9.81 -14.91 -5.14
C ASP A 110 8.30 -14.70 -5.16
N MET A 111 7.89 -13.43 -5.24
CA MET A 111 6.48 -13.04 -5.24
C MET A 111 5.88 -13.25 -6.62
N ASP A 112 4.77 -14.00 -6.71
CA ASP A 112 3.97 -14.15 -7.92
C ASP A 112 3.11 -12.90 -8.16
N ILE A 113 3.66 -11.91 -8.85
CA ILE A 113 2.99 -10.64 -9.13
C ILE A 113 1.68 -10.86 -9.90
N VAL A 114 1.72 -11.69 -10.93
CA VAL A 114 0.55 -11.97 -11.78
C VAL A 114 -0.53 -12.70 -10.99
N GLY A 115 -0.16 -13.73 -10.25
CA GLY A 115 -1.10 -14.46 -9.40
C GLY A 115 -1.75 -13.57 -8.33
N ILE A 116 -1.03 -12.61 -7.78
CA ILE A 116 -1.56 -11.61 -6.86
C ILE A 116 -2.60 -10.73 -7.55
N ILE A 117 -2.27 -10.18 -8.73
CA ILE A 117 -3.20 -9.34 -9.50
C ILE A 117 -4.47 -10.10 -9.82
N GLU A 118 -4.37 -11.34 -10.30
CA GLU A 118 -5.54 -12.17 -10.60
C GLU A 118 -6.38 -12.48 -9.36
N THR A 119 -5.72 -12.78 -8.23
CA THR A 119 -6.40 -13.14 -6.99
C THR A 119 -7.20 -11.96 -6.41
N PHE A 120 -6.56 -10.81 -6.26
CA PHE A 120 -7.21 -9.64 -5.66
C PHE A 120 -8.08 -8.88 -6.65
N GLY A 121 -7.71 -8.86 -7.94
CA GLY A 121 -8.51 -8.27 -9.00
C GLY A 121 -9.72 -9.13 -9.40
N ARG A 122 -9.77 -10.40 -8.99
CA ARG A 122 -10.79 -11.39 -9.43
C ARG A 122 -10.91 -11.46 -10.95
N ILE A 123 -9.79 -11.40 -11.61
CA ILE A 123 -9.68 -11.42 -13.08
C ILE A 123 -8.82 -12.60 -13.50
N THR A 124 -8.91 -12.93 -14.76
CA THR A 124 -7.98 -13.85 -15.42
C THR A 124 -7.32 -13.06 -16.53
N LEU A 125 -6.00 -12.98 -16.49
CA LEU A 125 -5.21 -12.28 -17.48
C LEU A 125 -4.91 -13.18 -18.67
N SER A 126 -4.91 -12.60 -19.86
CA SER A 126 -4.37 -13.25 -21.06
C SER A 126 -2.86 -13.43 -20.95
N GLU A 127 -2.27 -14.30 -21.76
CA GLU A 127 -0.82 -14.52 -21.77
C GLU A 127 -0.04 -13.24 -22.15
N GLU A 128 -0.60 -12.35 -22.95
CA GLU A 128 0.00 -11.08 -23.31
C GLU A 128 0.01 -10.12 -22.11
N GLU A 129 -1.12 -10.00 -21.39
CA GLU A 129 -1.23 -9.20 -20.20
C GLU A 129 -0.32 -9.72 -19.06
N ARG A 130 -0.23 -11.03 -18.88
CA ARG A 130 0.71 -11.66 -17.93
C ARG A 130 2.14 -11.22 -18.20
N ARG A 131 2.60 -11.37 -19.45
CA ARG A 131 3.94 -10.93 -19.87
C ARG A 131 4.15 -9.44 -19.65
N ALA A 132 3.13 -8.61 -19.90
CA ALA A 132 3.21 -7.16 -19.68
C ALA A 132 3.40 -6.82 -18.21
N TYR A 133 2.66 -7.48 -17.29
CA TYR A 133 2.82 -7.28 -15.84
C TYR A 133 4.13 -7.86 -15.28
N GLU A 134 4.69 -8.89 -15.89
CA GLU A 134 5.99 -9.47 -15.51
C GLU A 134 7.18 -8.69 -16.06
N ALA A 135 7.02 -7.99 -17.15
CA ALA A 135 8.11 -7.29 -17.85
C ALA A 135 8.95 -6.35 -16.96
N PRO A 136 8.40 -5.62 -15.97
CA PRO A 136 9.18 -4.81 -15.03
C PRO A 136 10.07 -5.63 -14.08
N TYR A 137 9.86 -6.94 -13.97
CA TYR A 137 10.45 -7.82 -12.96
C TYR A 137 11.27 -8.96 -13.59
N PRO A 138 12.39 -8.67 -14.30
CA PRO A 138 13.19 -9.70 -14.96
C PRO A 138 13.81 -10.73 -14.00
N ASN A 139 13.88 -10.42 -12.71
CA ASN A 139 14.25 -11.34 -11.64
C ASN A 139 13.78 -10.79 -10.28
N GLY A 140 13.93 -11.61 -9.21
CA GLY A 140 13.46 -11.27 -7.87
C GLY A 140 14.00 -9.95 -7.29
N LYS A 141 15.19 -9.50 -7.69
CA LYS A 141 15.77 -8.23 -7.20
C LYS A 141 14.91 -7.01 -7.60
N TYR A 142 14.25 -7.09 -8.74
CA TYR A 142 13.37 -6.01 -9.22
C TYR A 142 12.03 -5.97 -8.48
N LYS A 143 11.71 -7.01 -7.70
CA LYS A 143 10.50 -7.08 -6.87
C LYS A 143 10.69 -6.47 -5.48
N ALA A 144 11.88 -5.95 -5.13
CA ALA A 144 12.19 -5.45 -3.79
C ALA A 144 11.19 -4.41 -3.26
N GLY A 145 10.71 -3.52 -4.12
CA GLY A 145 9.64 -2.58 -3.77
C GLY A 145 8.33 -3.30 -3.42
N ALA A 146 7.89 -4.24 -4.26
CA ALA A 146 6.68 -5.02 -4.03
C ALA A 146 6.74 -5.80 -2.71
N HIS A 147 7.92 -6.29 -2.33
CA HIS A 147 8.14 -6.99 -1.07
C HIS A 147 7.99 -6.08 0.16
N VAL A 148 8.55 -4.88 0.13
CA VAL A 148 8.68 -4.05 1.33
C VAL A 148 7.52 -3.07 1.53
N TRP A 149 6.92 -2.56 0.47
CA TRP A 149 5.92 -1.50 0.56
C TRP A 149 4.71 -1.84 1.45
N PRO A 150 4.10 -3.03 1.39
CA PRO A 150 3.00 -3.36 2.29
C PRO A 150 3.37 -3.29 3.77
N TYR A 151 4.62 -3.61 4.12
CA TYR A 151 5.12 -3.56 5.49
C TYR A 151 5.32 -2.12 6.00
N LEU A 152 5.59 -1.16 5.11
CA LEU A 152 5.76 0.25 5.50
C LEU A 152 4.46 0.90 5.99
N ILE A 153 3.29 0.42 5.56
CA ILE A 153 2.00 1.00 5.97
C ILE A 153 1.83 1.00 7.50
N PRO A 154 1.91 -0.15 8.20
CA PRO A 154 1.73 -0.18 9.65
C PRO A 154 2.94 0.33 10.43
N THR A 155 4.13 0.40 9.83
CA THR A 155 5.36 0.76 10.53
C THR A 155 5.69 2.25 10.49
N GLN A 156 4.90 3.06 9.78
CA GLN A 156 5.12 4.50 9.60
C GLN A 156 4.01 5.37 10.22
N LEU A 157 3.18 4.82 11.10
CA LEU A 157 1.98 5.50 11.62
C LEU A 157 2.31 6.83 12.31
N GLN A 158 3.33 6.86 13.16
CA GLN A 158 3.69 8.05 13.93
C GLN A 158 4.35 9.13 13.07
N GLU A 159 5.19 8.74 12.11
CA GLU A 159 5.81 9.70 11.19
C GLU A 159 4.77 10.34 10.26
N ASN A 160 3.80 9.56 9.82
CA ASN A 160 2.73 10.03 8.95
C ASN A 160 1.80 11.03 9.65
N GLU A 161 1.65 10.98 10.97
CA GLU A 161 0.81 11.91 11.73
C GLU A 161 1.19 13.36 11.49
N LYS A 162 2.48 13.68 11.54
CA LYS A 162 2.97 15.05 11.31
C LYS A 162 2.53 15.56 9.95
N TYR A 163 2.75 14.77 8.91
CA TYR A 163 2.40 15.16 7.54
C TYR A 163 0.89 15.25 7.33
N TRP A 164 0.12 14.40 8.01
CA TRP A 164 -1.33 14.44 7.95
C TRP A 164 -1.90 15.72 8.54
N LYS A 165 -1.36 16.18 9.67
CA LYS A 165 -1.74 17.48 10.25
C LYS A 165 -1.42 18.63 9.28
N GLU A 166 -0.25 18.62 8.66
CA GLU A 166 0.12 19.64 7.65
C GLU A 166 -0.85 19.64 6.44
N VAL A 167 -1.33 18.48 6.01
CA VAL A 167 -2.33 18.38 4.92
C VAL A 167 -3.63 19.00 5.36
N LEU A 168 -4.16 18.62 6.54
CA LEU A 168 -5.44 19.10 7.05
C LEU A 168 -5.44 20.62 7.34
N ASP A 169 -4.30 21.16 7.74
CA ASP A 169 -4.16 22.60 8.00
C ASP A 169 -4.15 23.43 6.73
N LYS A 170 -3.81 22.86 5.59
CA LYS A 170 -3.68 23.56 4.30
C LYS A 170 -4.86 23.35 3.35
N TRP A 171 -5.63 22.28 3.53
CA TRP A 171 -6.73 21.84 2.65
C TRP A 171 -8.01 21.52 3.44
#